data_79bdbe0580b671065f2be15bd7f5b28f
#
_entry.id   79bdbe0580b671065f2be15bd7f5b28f
#
_cell.length_a   1.000
_cell.length_b   1.000
_cell.length_c   1.000
_cell.angle_alpha   90.00
_cell.angle_beta   90.00
_cell.angle_gamma   90.00
#
_symmetry.space_group_name_H-M   'P 1'
#
loop_
_entity.id
_entity.type
_entity.pdbx_description
1 polymer ?
#
loop_
_entity_poly.entity_id
_entity_poly.type
_entity_poly.pdbx_seq_one_letter_code
_entity_poly.pdbx_strand_id
1 'polypeptide(L)'
;GCTKRVLGMLEDLAKHDKHEAAAAEGADGVTDVVSEEDKAKEGKYTAFYAEFGAVLKEGLGEDFANRERLAKLLRFASTQSDAVTVSFADYKARMKEGQEAIYYITADTLAAAKNSPQLEVFKKKGIEVLLMTDRVDEWALNYLHDFDGTPLQSVAKGAVDLGTLQDEAEKKAAEEAAEAFKPVLAKLKEALKDKAEDVRVTTRLVDSPACLVVQDDGMSTQLARMLKQAGQQAPESKPVLEVNPEHPLVKKLEGSVHFNDLANILFDQALLAEGGLPDDPAAYVRRVNALLV
;
A
#
# COMPACT_ATOMS: atom_id res chain seq x y z
N GLY A 1 24.36 17.03 -21.94
CA GLY A 1 25.38 16.33 -21.18
C GLY A 1 25.15 14.82 -21.16
N CYS A 2 26.00 14.09 -20.48
CA CYS A 2 25.99 12.63 -20.38
C CYS A 2 24.64 12.08 -19.86
N THR A 3 24.10 12.67 -18.77
CA THR A 3 22.82 12.29 -18.14
C THR A 3 21.66 12.25 -19.15
N LYS A 4 21.51 13.27 -20.00
CA LYS A 4 20.44 13.29 -21.00
C LYS A 4 20.55 12.15 -22.01
N ARG A 5 21.76 11.75 -22.38
CA ARG A 5 21.99 10.63 -23.31
C ARG A 5 21.66 9.30 -22.66
N VAL A 6 22.10 9.10 -21.40
CA VAL A 6 21.80 7.88 -20.64
C VAL A 6 20.31 7.73 -20.44
N LEU A 7 19.60 8.77 -19.97
CA LEU A 7 18.15 8.73 -19.81
C LEU A 7 17.42 8.45 -21.14
N GLY A 8 17.86 9.08 -22.25
CA GLY A 8 17.26 8.79 -23.57
C GLY A 8 17.45 7.34 -24.00
N MET A 9 18.61 6.73 -23.72
CA MET A 9 18.86 5.32 -24.00
C MET A 9 17.96 4.42 -23.13
N LEU A 10 17.81 4.73 -21.83
CA LEU A 10 16.95 3.95 -20.94
C LEU A 10 15.47 4.06 -21.32
N GLU A 11 15.01 5.25 -21.73
CA GLU A 11 13.66 5.46 -22.24
C GLU A 11 13.40 4.65 -23.53
N ASP A 12 14.41 4.55 -24.40
CA ASP A 12 14.33 3.72 -25.61
C ASP A 12 14.24 2.23 -25.25
N LEU A 13 15.11 1.73 -24.37
CA LEU A 13 15.04 0.35 -23.88
C LEU A 13 13.70 0.03 -23.23
N ALA A 14 13.19 0.94 -22.38
CA ALA A 14 11.92 0.77 -21.67
C ALA A 14 10.69 0.69 -22.59
N LYS A 15 10.75 1.30 -23.78
CA LYS A 15 9.68 1.20 -24.79
C LYS A 15 9.59 -0.18 -25.43
N HIS A 16 10.73 -0.82 -25.63
CA HIS A 16 10.78 -2.14 -26.27
C HIS A 16 10.31 -3.27 -25.33
N ASP A 17 10.48 -3.12 -24.01
CA ASP A 17 9.97 -4.09 -23.03
C ASP A 17 8.43 -4.08 -22.89
N LYS A 18 7.74 -3.08 -23.45
CA LYS A 18 6.27 -2.99 -23.40
C LYS A 18 5.55 -3.98 -24.35
N HIS A 19 6.23 -4.51 -25.34
CA HIS A 19 5.61 -5.41 -26.31
C HIS A 19 5.20 -6.78 -25.74
N GLU A 20 5.83 -7.26 -24.67
CA GLU A 20 5.45 -8.53 -24.03
C GLU A 20 4.09 -8.47 -23.31
N ALA A 21 3.80 -7.36 -22.63
CA ALA A 21 2.54 -7.20 -21.90
C ALA A 21 1.30 -7.04 -22.80
N ALA A 22 1.48 -6.47 -23.99
CA ALA A 22 0.39 -6.26 -24.96
C ALA A 22 0.10 -7.51 -25.82
N ALA A 23 1.07 -8.39 -26.00
CA ALA A 23 0.93 -9.62 -26.80
C ALA A 23 0.11 -10.72 -26.09
N ALA A 24 -0.12 -10.63 -24.77
CA ALA A 24 -0.91 -11.59 -24.02
C ALA A 24 -2.43 -11.34 -24.06
N GLU A 25 -2.90 -10.18 -24.51
CA GLU A 25 -4.33 -9.80 -24.48
C GLU A 25 -5.01 -9.59 -25.85
N GLY A 26 -4.31 -9.75 -26.99
CA GLY A 26 -4.88 -9.40 -28.30
C GLY A 26 -4.70 -10.47 -29.36
N ALA A 27 -5.59 -11.46 -29.41
CA ALA A 27 -5.82 -12.25 -30.61
C ALA A 27 -6.72 -11.48 -31.58
N ASP A 28 -6.18 -10.52 -32.32
CA ASP A 28 -6.74 -10.16 -33.63
C ASP A 28 -5.64 -9.55 -34.53
N GLY A 29 -5.33 -10.29 -35.55
CA GLY A 29 -4.45 -10.26 -36.65
C GLY A 29 -3.98 -8.90 -37.20
N VAL A 30 -3.00 -8.26 -36.57
CA VAL A 30 -2.03 -7.41 -37.28
C VAL A 30 -0.64 -7.81 -36.74
N THR A 31 0.06 -8.62 -37.50
CA THR A 31 1.48 -8.89 -37.29
C THR A 31 2.27 -7.64 -37.70
N ASP A 32 2.46 -6.71 -36.76
CA ASP A 32 3.57 -5.78 -36.87
C ASP A 32 4.87 -6.61 -36.91
N VAL A 33 5.61 -6.48 -37.99
CA VAL A 33 6.90 -7.15 -38.16
C VAL A 33 7.88 -6.49 -37.20
N VAL A 34 7.96 -7.04 -35.97
CA VAL A 34 8.92 -6.60 -34.97
C VAL A 34 10.33 -6.81 -35.57
N SER A 35 11.10 -5.74 -35.65
CA SER A 35 12.45 -5.78 -36.22
C SER A 35 13.38 -6.67 -35.39
N GLU A 36 14.41 -7.26 -36.03
CA GLU A 36 15.43 -8.03 -35.33
C GLU A 36 16.14 -7.20 -34.23
N GLU A 37 16.25 -5.88 -34.42
CA GLU A 37 16.81 -4.96 -33.43
C GLU A 37 15.88 -4.78 -32.21
N ASP A 38 14.57 -4.80 -32.41
CA ASP A 38 13.59 -4.68 -31.31
C ASP A 38 13.58 -5.96 -30.49
N LYS A 39 13.60 -7.14 -31.13
CA LYS A 39 13.76 -8.43 -30.44
C LYS A 39 15.06 -8.50 -29.62
N ALA A 40 16.15 -7.92 -30.12
CA ALA A 40 17.43 -7.88 -29.41
C ALA A 40 17.42 -6.93 -28.20
N LYS A 41 16.45 -6.04 -28.06
CA LYS A 41 16.27 -5.10 -26.94
C LYS A 41 15.26 -5.59 -25.89
N GLU A 42 14.44 -6.59 -26.24
CA GLU A 42 13.44 -7.19 -25.37
C GLU A 42 14.07 -7.75 -24.09
N GLY A 43 13.48 -7.51 -22.93
CA GLY A 43 13.96 -7.93 -21.63
C GLY A 43 15.20 -7.19 -21.10
N LYS A 44 15.85 -6.35 -21.91
CA LYS A 44 17.07 -5.63 -21.47
C LYS A 44 16.77 -4.57 -20.43
N TYR A 45 15.65 -3.88 -20.55
CA TYR A 45 15.26 -2.89 -19.54
C TYR A 45 14.88 -3.56 -18.23
N THR A 46 14.12 -4.65 -18.28
CA THR A 46 13.78 -5.45 -17.10
C THR A 46 15.03 -5.95 -16.37
N ALA A 47 16.01 -6.49 -17.11
CA ALA A 47 17.28 -6.93 -16.55
C ALA A 47 18.09 -5.76 -15.95
N PHE A 48 18.14 -4.62 -16.63
CA PHE A 48 18.77 -3.41 -16.11
C PHE A 48 18.07 -2.92 -14.83
N TYR A 49 16.74 -2.89 -14.84
CA TYR A 49 15.95 -2.40 -13.70
C TYR A 49 16.10 -3.30 -12.47
N ALA A 50 16.24 -4.62 -12.64
CA ALA A 50 16.49 -5.54 -11.54
C ALA A 50 17.77 -5.20 -10.77
N GLU A 51 18.80 -4.71 -11.46
CA GLU A 51 20.09 -4.35 -10.85
C GLU A 51 20.15 -2.88 -10.37
N PHE A 52 19.54 -1.95 -11.11
CA PHE A 52 19.72 -0.52 -10.94
C PHE A 52 18.43 0.25 -10.60
N GLY A 53 17.31 -0.43 -10.42
CA GLY A 53 16.03 0.22 -10.14
C GLY A 53 16.05 1.07 -8.88
N ALA A 54 16.68 0.59 -7.81
CA ALA A 54 16.83 1.36 -6.57
C ALA A 54 17.63 2.66 -6.80
N VAL A 55 18.69 2.62 -7.62
CA VAL A 55 19.49 3.82 -7.96
C VAL A 55 18.67 4.83 -8.75
N LEU A 56 17.80 4.37 -9.67
CA LEU A 56 16.88 5.27 -10.39
C LEU A 56 15.89 5.96 -9.44
N LYS A 57 15.43 5.25 -8.42
CA LYS A 57 14.54 5.79 -7.38
C LYS A 57 15.23 6.85 -6.53
N GLU A 58 16.51 6.66 -6.16
CA GLU A 58 17.32 7.67 -5.48
C GLU A 58 17.44 8.95 -6.31
N GLY A 59 17.54 8.84 -7.63
CA GLY A 59 17.57 9.96 -8.56
C GLY A 59 16.38 10.92 -8.45
N LEU A 60 15.21 10.48 -7.94
CA LEU A 60 14.05 11.35 -7.72
C LEU A 60 14.33 12.50 -6.74
N GLY A 61 15.15 12.25 -5.73
CA GLY A 61 15.54 13.26 -4.75
C GLY A 61 16.82 14.02 -5.11
N GLU A 62 17.67 13.48 -6.00
CA GLU A 62 18.98 14.07 -6.34
C GLU A 62 18.94 14.88 -7.64
N ASP A 63 18.15 14.47 -8.64
CA ASP A 63 18.09 15.11 -9.96
C ASP A 63 16.69 15.68 -10.26
N PHE A 64 16.38 16.79 -9.63
CA PHE A 64 15.09 17.48 -9.79
C PHE A 64 14.77 17.85 -11.26
N ALA A 65 15.80 18.15 -12.05
CA ALA A 65 15.61 18.55 -13.45
C ALA A 65 15.13 17.39 -14.35
N ASN A 66 15.37 16.14 -13.95
CA ASN A 66 14.99 14.96 -14.69
C ASN A 66 13.95 14.07 -13.94
N ARG A 67 13.37 14.56 -12.85
CA ARG A 67 12.44 13.79 -12.00
C ARG A 67 11.29 13.16 -12.79
N GLU A 68 10.62 13.91 -13.66
CA GLU A 68 9.53 13.40 -14.50
C GLU A 68 10.01 12.29 -15.45
N ARG A 69 11.21 12.42 -16.00
CA ARG A 69 11.81 11.39 -16.85
C ARG A 69 12.15 10.13 -16.06
N LEU A 70 12.71 10.31 -14.86
CA LEU A 70 13.00 9.21 -13.94
C LEU A 70 11.72 8.49 -13.53
N ALA A 71 10.65 9.22 -13.19
CA ALA A 71 9.37 8.63 -12.82
C ALA A 71 8.79 7.72 -13.93
N LYS A 72 8.97 8.05 -15.21
CA LYS A 72 8.57 7.22 -16.36
C LYS A 72 9.36 5.91 -16.47
N LEU A 73 10.55 5.90 -15.92
CA LEU A 73 11.45 4.75 -15.92
C LEU A 73 11.22 3.77 -14.76
N LEU A 74 10.50 4.16 -13.71
CA LEU A 74 10.27 3.29 -12.56
C LEU A 74 9.36 2.11 -12.90
N ARG A 75 9.61 1.00 -12.22
CA ARG A 75 8.82 -0.24 -12.32
C ARG A 75 8.50 -0.76 -10.93
N PHE A 76 7.31 -1.35 -10.81
CA PHE A 76 6.79 -1.87 -9.56
C PHE A 76 6.10 -3.22 -9.79
N ALA A 77 5.99 -4.02 -8.75
CA ALA A 77 4.98 -5.07 -8.67
C ALA A 77 3.62 -4.42 -8.36
N SER A 78 2.54 -5.14 -8.58
CA SER A 78 1.20 -4.68 -8.25
C SER A 78 0.30 -5.81 -7.76
N THR A 79 -0.91 -5.49 -7.35
CA THR A 79 -1.91 -6.51 -6.99
C THR A 79 -2.34 -7.38 -8.18
N GLN A 80 -1.98 -7.01 -9.40
CA GLN A 80 -2.25 -7.77 -10.63
C GLN A 80 -1.03 -8.53 -11.16
N SER A 81 0.19 -8.13 -10.77
CA SER A 81 1.43 -8.77 -11.24
C SER A 81 2.50 -8.77 -10.16
N ASP A 82 3.04 -9.94 -9.85
CA ASP A 82 4.17 -10.08 -8.93
C ASP A 82 5.51 -9.66 -9.55
N ALA A 83 5.57 -9.59 -10.88
CA ALA A 83 6.74 -9.11 -11.59
C ALA A 83 6.89 -7.59 -11.43
N VAL A 84 8.13 -7.13 -11.25
CA VAL A 84 8.48 -5.69 -11.12
C VAL A 84 8.57 -5.08 -12.52
N THR A 85 7.44 -5.01 -13.21
CA THR A 85 7.35 -4.58 -14.61
C THR A 85 6.35 -3.43 -14.83
N VAL A 86 5.48 -3.17 -13.87
CA VAL A 86 4.41 -2.16 -14.00
C VAL A 86 4.99 -0.75 -13.87
N SER A 87 4.85 0.08 -14.90
CA SER A 87 5.15 1.51 -14.84
C SER A 87 3.94 2.30 -14.35
N PHE A 88 4.14 3.55 -13.94
CA PHE A 88 3.02 4.46 -13.65
C PHE A 88 2.11 4.67 -14.87
N ALA A 89 2.66 4.70 -16.08
CA ALA A 89 1.89 4.84 -17.30
C ALA A 89 1.00 3.61 -17.55
N ASP A 90 1.51 2.40 -17.32
CA ASP A 90 0.74 1.17 -17.45
C ASP A 90 -0.38 1.11 -16.41
N TYR A 91 -0.09 1.52 -15.17
CA TYR A 91 -1.09 1.66 -14.12
C TYR A 91 -2.21 2.63 -14.53
N LYS A 92 -1.84 3.85 -14.99
CA LYS A 92 -2.82 4.85 -15.44
C LYS A 92 -3.71 4.36 -16.57
N ALA A 93 -3.15 3.61 -17.51
CA ALA A 93 -3.92 3.02 -18.62
C ALA A 93 -4.98 2.01 -18.14
N ARG A 94 -4.78 1.41 -16.97
CA ARG A 94 -5.71 0.43 -16.38
C ARG A 94 -6.56 1.00 -15.23
N MET A 95 -6.42 2.30 -14.92
CA MET A 95 -7.26 2.95 -13.91
C MET A 95 -8.74 2.84 -14.28
N LYS A 96 -9.58 2.62 -13.27
CA LYS A 96 -11.02 2.57 -13.46
C LYS A 96 -11.59 3.96 -13.72
N GLU A 97 -12.71 4.00 -14.43
CA GLU A 97 -13.47 5.24 -14.57
C GLU A 97 -13.85 5.79 -13.18
N GLY A 98 -13.58 7.07 -12.95
CA GLY A 98 -13.78 7.71 -11.66
C GLY A 98 -12.69 7.47 -10.61
N GLN A 99 -11.64 6.73 -10.94
CA GLN A 99 -10.47 6.61 -10.06
C GLN A 99 -9.61 7.88 -10.13
N GLU A 100 -9.34 8.49 -8.99
CA GLU A 100 -8.68 9.81 -8.92
C GLU A 100 -7.19 9.73 -8.57
N ALA A 101 -6.70 8.58 -8.11
CA ALA A 101 -5.32 8.43 -7.62
C ALA A 101 -4.66 7.13 -8.11
N ILE A 102 -3.33 7.16 -8.15
CA ILE A 102 -2.48 5.98 -8.23
C ILE A 102 -2.28 5.47 -6.81
N TYR A 103 -2.86 4.31 -6.50
CA TYR A 103 -2.76 3.72 -5.16
C TYR A 103 -1.51 2.89 -5.01
N TYR A 104 -0.85 2.99 -3.86
CA TYR A 104 0.31 2.20 -3.52
C TYR A 104 0.34 1.79 -2.05
N ILE A 105 1.07 0.73 -1.74
CA ILE A 105 1.43 0.32 -0.39
C ILE A 105 2.94 0.09 -0.32
N THR A 106 3.55 0.49 0.79
CA THR A 106 4.94 0.15 1.10
C THR A 106 4.98 -0.97 2.13
N ALA A 107 5.87 -1.93 1.96
CA ALA A 107 6.05 -3.06 2.88
C ALA A 107 7.47 -3.62 2.81
N ASP A 108 7.89 -4.36 3.85
CA ASP A 108 9.24 -4.94 3.91
C ASP A 108 9.45 -6.09 2.88
N THR A 109 8.36 -6.75 2.48
CA THR A 109 8.38 -7.84 1.51
C THR A 109 7.14 -7.83 0.62
N LEU A 110 7.25 -8.43 -0.57
CA LEU A 110 6.12 -8.59 -1.48
C LEU A 110 4.98 -9.40 -0.83
N ALA A 111 5.31 -10.43 -0.05
CA ALA A 111 4.32 -11.23 0.66
C ALA A 111 3.55 -10.40 1.70
N ALA A 112 4.25 -9.56 2.47
CA ALA A 112 3.62 -8.66 3.43
C ALA A 112 2.71 -7.64 2.73
N ALA A 113 3.18 -7.03 1.64
CA ALA A 113 2.38 -6.11 0.83
C ALA A 113 1.08 -6.79 0.34
N LYS A 114 1.19 -7.95 -0.29
CA LYS A 114 0.05 -8.69 -0.87
C LYS A 114 -1.00 -9.12 0.15
N ASN A 115 -0.57 -9.44 1.36
CA ASN A 115 -1.44 -9.95 2.43
C ASN A 115 -1.92 -8.84 3.38
N SER A 116 -1.58 -7.58 3.10
CA SER A 116 -2.01 -6.47 3.95
C SER A 116 -3.54 -6.32 3.96
N PRO A 117 -4.16 -6.24 5.15
CA PRO A 117 -5.58 -5.93 5.30
C PRO A 117 -6.00 -4.63 4.63
N GLN A 118 -5.08 -3.69 4.49
CA GLN A 118 -5.32 -2.37 3.87
C GLN A 118 -5.68 -2.48 2.38
N LEU A 119 -5.41 -3.63 1.73
CA LEU A 119 -5.75 -3.89 0.33
C LEU A 119 -7.14 -4.47 0.12
N GLU A 120 -7.86 -4.88 1.17
CA GLU A 120 -9.07 -5.69 1.03
C GLU A 120 -10.16 -5.02 0.17
N VAL A 121 -10.50 -3.75 0.44
CA VAL A 121 -11.50 -3.01 -0.33
C VAL A 121 -11.05 -2.80 -1.78
N PHE A 122 -9.76 -2.55 -2.01
CA PHE A 122 -9.22 -2.35 -3.36
C PHE A 122 -9.32 -3.63 -4.18
N LYS A 123 -8.96 -4.78 -3.59
CA LYS A 123 -9.14 -6.10 -4.21
C LYS A 123 -10.60 -6.41 -4.50
N LYS A 124 -11.50 -6.19 -3.52
CA LYS A 124 -12.95 -6.38 -3.69
C LYS A 124 -13.49 -5.56 -4.84
N LYS A 125 -13.03 -4.33 -5.00
CA LYS A 125 -13.47 -3.43 -6.07
C LYS A 125 -12.66 -3.60 -7.37
N GLY A 126 -11.67 -4.48 -7.40
CA GLY A 126 -10.78 -4.70 -8.54
C GLY A 126 -9.95 -3.47 -8.90
N ILE A 127 -9.58 -2.66 -7.92
CA ILE A 127 -8.69 -1.51 -8.08
C ILE A 127 -7.26 -2.01 -7.89
N GLU A 128 -6.41 -1.74 -8.88
CA GLU A 128 -5.00 -2.09 -8.79
C GLU A 128 -4.28 -1.23 -7.76
N VAL A 129 -3.34 -1.83 -7.01
CA VAL A 129 -2.47 -1.13 -6.06
C VAL A 129 -1.03 -1.52 -6.34
N LEU A 130 -0.14 -0.55 -6.45
CA LEU A 130 1.31 -0.78 -6.60
C LEU A 130 1.89 -1.29 -5.28
N LEU A 131 2.74 -2.33 -5.38
CA LEU A 131 3.40 -2.96 -4.23
C LEU A 131 4.87 -2.51 -4.22
N MET A 132 5.19 -1.59 -3.33
CA MET A 132 6.50 -0.96 -3.22
C MET A 132 7.28 -1.60 -2.06
N THR A 133 8.31 -2.36 -2.38
CA THR A 133 9.05 -3.19 -1.41
C THR A 133 10.53 -2.88 -1.33
N ASP A 134 11.02 -1.91 -2.08
CA ASP A 134 12.38 -1.44 -1.96
C ASP A 134 12.51 -0.46 -0.78
N ARG A 135 13.60 -0.56 -0.04
CA ARG A 135 13.87 0.34 1.09
C ARG A 135 13.87 1.82 0.71
N VAL A 136 14.27 2.10 -0.53
CA VAL A 136 14.33 3.47 -1.07
C VAL A 136 12.95 4.03 -1.41
N ASP A 137 11.90 3.20 -1.53
CA ASP A 137 10.56 3.66 -1.92
C ASP A 137 10.00 4.70 -0.95
N GLU A 138 10.15 4.47 0.35
CA GLU A 138 9.69 5.43 1.38
C GLU A 138 10.38 6.80 1.25
N TRP A 139 11.66 6.80 0.91
CA TRP A 139 12.40 8.04 0.68
C TRP A 139 12.01 8.69 -0.65
N ALA A 140 11.90 7.89 -1.72
CA ALA A 140 11.56 8.36 -3.06
C ALA A 140 10.19 9.04 -3.11
N LEU A 141 9.22 8.53 -2.35
CA LEU A 141 7.86 9.07 -2.26
C LEU A 141 7.78 10.46 -1.60
N ASN A 142 8.81 10.89 -0.86
CA ASN A 142 8.88 12.27 -0.38
C ASN A 142 9.13 13.28 -1.50
N TYR A 143 9.56 12.82 -2.66
CA TYR A 143 9.88 13.66 -3.83
C TYR A 143 8.94 13.45 -5.01
N LEU A 144 8.07 12.43 -4.97
CA LEU A 144 7.13 12.10 -6.03
C LEU A 144 5.71 12.00 -5.46
N HIS A 145 4.93 13.05 -5.65
CA HIS A 145 3.56 13.15 -5.13
C HIS A 145 2.49 12.89 -6.19
N ASP A 146 2.83 13.01 -7.45
CA ASP A 146 1.96 12.76 -8.59
C ASP A 146 2.74 12.22 -9.80
N PHE A 147 2.01 11.63 -10.73
CA PHE A 147 2.53 11.25 -12.04
C PHE A 147 1.58 11.73 -13.13
N ASP A 148 2.05 12.60 -14.02
CA ASP A 148 1.25 13.25 -15.07
C ASP A 148 -0.06 13.81 -14.52
N GLY A 149 0.00 14.56 -13.41
CA GLY A 149 -1.13 15.21 -12.75
C GLY A 149 -2.07 14.28 -11.97
N THR A 150 -1.78 12.98 -11.89
CA THR A 150 -2.55 12.03 -11.07
C THR A 150 -1.81 11.80 -9.75
N PRO A 151 -2.41 12.11 -8.59
CA PRO A 151 -1.74 11.99 -7.31
C PRO A 151 -1.42 10.53 -6.97
N LEU A 152 -0.30 10.31 -6.27
CA LEU A 152 0.03 9.06 -5.63
C LEU A 152 -0.55 9.04 -4.22
N GLN A 153 -1.32 8.00 -3.88
CA GLN A 153 -1.96 7.87 -2.57
C GLN A 153 -1.63 6.54 -1.91
N SER A 154 -1.09 6.61 -0.69
CA SER A 154 -0.85 5.44 0.13
C SER A 154 -2.16 4.85 0.64
N VAL A 155 -2.36 3.54 0.48
CA VAL A 155 -3.49 2.84 1.08
C VAL A 155 -3.31 2.60 2.59
N ALA A 156 -2.14 2.87 3.14
CA ALA A 156 -1.80 2.76 4.56
C ALA A 156 -1.90 4.09 5.33
N LYS A 157 -2.28 5.18 4.66
CA LYS A 157 -2.38 6.51 5.25
C LYS A 157 -3.81 7.05 5.14
N GLY A 158 -4.18 7.85 6.12
CA GLY A 158 -5.46 8.55 6.15
C GLY A 158 -6.71 7.68 6.08
N ALA A 159 -7.84 8.29 5.84
CA ALA A 159 -9.08 7.60 5.53
C ALA A 159 -9.12 7.19 4.05
N VAL A 160 -9.72 6.05 3.75
CA VAL A 160 -9.99 5.67 2.35
C VAL A 160 -11.26 6.38 1.89
N ASP A 161 -11.09 7.26 0.94
CA ASP A 161 -12.19 7.80 0.15
C ASP A 161 -12.02 7.33 -1.30
N LEU A 162 -12.90 6.46 -1.73
CA LEU A 162 -12.90 5.93 -3.10
C LEU A 162 -13.82 6.75 -4.03
N GLY A 163 -14.34 7.87 -3.55
CA GLY A 163 -15.16 8.79 -4.34
C GLY A 163 -16.33 8.09 -5.01
N THR A 164 -16.41 8.20 -6.34
CA THR A 164 -17.46 7.60 -7.17
C THR A 164 -17.34 6.07 -7.32
N LEU A 165 -16.22 5.47 -6.91
CA LEU A 165 -16.02 4.00 -6.90
C LEU A 165 -16.72 3.31 -5.73
N GLN A 166 -17.24 4.07 -4.77
CA GLN A 166 -18.06 3.59 -3.66
C GLN A 166 -19.51 3.95 -3.92
N ASP A 167 -20.43 2.98 -3.90
CA ASP A 167 -21.84 3.28 -4.14
C ASP A 167 -22.51 3.92 -2.91
N GLU A 168 -23.60 4.64 -3.13
CA GLU A 168 -24.34 5.34 -2.08
C GLU A 168 -24.94 4.41 -1.04
N ALA A 169 -25.30 3.17 -1.40
CA ALA A 169 -25.81 2.18 -0.47
C ALA A 169 -24.69 1.67 0.46
N GLU A 170 -23.47 1.46 -0.06
CA GLU A 170 -22.30 1.11 0.74
C GLU A 170 -21.95 2.23 1.72
N LYS A 171 -21.98 3.50 1.28
CA LYS A 171 -21.70 4.65 2.15
C LYS A 171 -22.71 4.74 3.30
N LYS A 172 -24.00 4.66 2.97
CA LYS A 172 -25.07 4.70 3.95
C LYS A 172 -24.99 3.56 4.97
N ALA A 173 -24.75 2.34 4.51
CA ALA A 173 -24.59 1.18 5.38
C ALA A 173 -23.38 1.33 6.32
N ALA A 174 -22.28 1.89 5.83
CA ALA A 174 -21.09 2.19 6.63
C ALA A 174 -21.37 3.26 7.70
N GLU A 175 -22.11 4.32 7.36
CA GLU A 175 -22.49 5.38 8.31
C GLU A 175 -23.42 4.82 9.40
N GLU A 176 -24.42 4.00 9.04
CA GLU A 176 -25.33 3.34 10.00
C GLU A 176 -24.55 2.40 10.94
N ALA A 177 -23.62 1.60 10.40
CA ALA A 177 -22.78 0.73 11.20
C ALA A 177 -21.85 1.50 12.14
N ALA A 178 -21.26 2.60 11.68
CA ALA A 178 -20.41 3.47 12.50
C ALA A 178 -21.21 4.12 13.63
N GLU A 179 -22.43 4.56 13.37
CA GLU A 179 -23.31 5.15 14.39
C GLU A 179 -23.68 4.13 15.46
N ALA A 180 -24.09 2.93 15.06
CA ALA A 180 -24.42 1.84 15.99
C ALA A 180 -23.21 1.40 16.83
N PHE A 181 -21.99 1.50 16.29
CA PHE A 181 -20.76 1.07 16.96
C PHE A 181 -20.15 2.12 17.89
N LYS A 182 -20.63 3.35 17.92
CA LYS A 182 -20.10 4.45 18.75
C LYS A 182 -19.85 4.10 20.22
N PRO A 183 -20.73 3.40 20.94
CA PRO A 183 -20.50 3.04 22.35
C PRO A 183 -19.29 2.12 22.54
N VAL A 184 -19.11 1.15 21.62
CA VAL A 184 -17.97 0.23 21.65
C VAL A 184 -16.70 0.97 21.26
N LEU A 185 -16.78 1.84 20.26
CA LEU A 185 -15.67 2.68 19.81
C LEU A 185 -15.09 3.55 20.93
N ALA A 186 -15.95 4.18 21.75
CA ALA A 186 -15.53 4.98 22.89
C ALA A 186 -14.74 4.15 23.92
N LYS A 187 -15.19 2.92 24.21
CA LYS A 187 -14.49 2.00 25.10
C LYS A 187 -13.16 1.53 24.51
N LEU A 188 -13.11 1.28 23.18
CA LEU A 188 -11.86 0.91 22.49
C LEU A 188 -10.83 2.04 22.58
N LYS A 189 -11.23 3.29 22.35
CA LYS A 189 -10.36 4.47 22.48
C LYS A 189 -9.76 4.56 23.88
N GLU A 190 -10.55 4.36 24.91
CA GLU A 190 -10.04 4.38 26.31
C GLU A 190 -9.11 3.20 26.60
N ALA A 191 -9.45 1.99 26.13
CA ALA A 191 -8.64 0.79 26.36
C ALA A 191 -7.29 0.83 25.63
N LEU A 192 -7.19 1.56 24.52
CA LEU A 192 -6.02 1.61 23.64
C LEU A 192 -5.31 2.97 23.63
N LYS A 193 -5.67 3.92 24.49
CA LYS A 193 -5.12 5.29 24.51
C LYS A 193 -3.60 5.37 24.61
N ASP A 194 -2.96 4.36 25.18
CA ASP A 194 -1.49 4.29 25.29
C ASP A 194 -0.83 3.75 24.02
N LYS A 195 -1.57 3.04 23.14
CA LYS A 195 -1.07 2.36 21.94
C LYS A 195 -1.51 3.03 20.63
N ALA A 196 -2.74 3.52 20.57
CA ALA A 196 -3.32 4.15 19.40
C ALA A 196 -3.59 5.63 19.65
N GLU A 197 -3.41 6.45 18.62
CA GLU A 197 -3.78 7.87 18.63
C GLU A 197 -5.29 8.02 18.59
N ASP A 198 -5.94 7.22 17.75
CA ASP A 198 -7.39 7.14 17.62
C ASP A 198 -7.83 5.73 17.25
N VAL A 199 -9.11 5.45 17.43
CA VAL A 199 -9.78 4.24 16.94
C VAL A 199 -11.01 4.67 16.16
N ARG A 200 -11.17 4.13 14.94
CA ARG A 200 -12.32 4.47 14.08
C ARG A 200 -12.84 3.28 13.29
N VAL A 201 -14.09 3.36 12.89
CA VAL A 201 -14.69 2.42 11.95
C VAL A 201 -14.16 2.70 10.54
N THR A 202 -14.00 1.66 9.74
CA THR A 202 -13.52 1.79 8.35
C THR A 202 -14.32 0.92 7.40
N THR A 203 -14.40 1.37 6.14
CA THR A 203 -14.89 0.59 5.00
C THR A 203 -13.79 -0.11 4.23
N ARG A 204 -12.53 0.08 4.64
CA ARG A 204 -11.33 -0.51 4.02
C ARG A 204 -11.28 -2.02 4.18
N LEU A 205 -11.80 -2.53 5.28
CA LEU A 205 -11.76 -3.93 5.66
C LEU A 205 -12.98 -4.70 5.16
N VAL A 206 -12.74 -5.91 4.69
CA VAL A 206 -13.79 -6.86 4.24
C VAL A 206 -13.76 -8.11 5.11
N ASP A 207 -12.59 -8.75 5.23
CA ASP A 207 -12.43 -10.03 5.94
C ASP A 207 -11.67 -9.87 7.27
N SER A 208 -10.82 -8.84 7.40
CA SER A 208 -10.03 -8.62 8.61
C SER A 208 -10.81 -7.83 9.66
N PRO A 209 -10.52 -8.09 10.97
CA PRO A 209 -11.19 -7.39 12.08
C PRO A 209 -10.69 -5.95 12.25
N ALA A 210 -9.41 -5.71 11.99
CA ALA A 210 -8.78 -4.41 12.19
C ALA A 210 -7.50 -4.27 11.35
N CYS A 211 -7.09 -3.03 11.11
CA CYS A 211 -5.77 -2.68 10.58
C CYS A 211 -5.25 -1.41 11.25
N LEU A 212 -3.95 -1.15 11.10
CA LEU A 212 -3.34 0.09 11.52
C LEU A 212 -3.18 1.01 10.30
N VAL A 213 -3.39 2.30 10.51
CA VAL A 213 -3.08 3.34 9.53
C VAL A 213 -2.40 4.51 10.23
N VAL A 214 -1.62 5.28 9.48
CA VAL A 214 -1.05 6.53 9.99
C VAL A 214 -1.84 7.71 9.45
N GLN A 215 -1.70 8.88 10.06
CA GLN A 215 -2.27 10.12 9.54
C GLN A 215 -1.66 10.43 8.15
N ASP A 216 -2.34 11.26 7.35
CA ASP A 216 -1.91 11.57 5.97
C ASP A 216 -0.50 12.16 5.92
N ASP A 217 -0.15 13.02 6.87
CA ASP A 217 1.16 13.65 7.04
C ASP A 217 2.10 12.83 7.94
N GLY A 218 1.64 11.69 8.47
CA GLY A 218 2.39 10.84 9.37
C GLY A 218 3.49 10.05 8.67
N MET A 219 4.55 9.76 9.43
CA MET A 219 5.59 8.83 9.00
C MET A 219 5.02 7.41 8.94
N SER A 220 5.28 6.68 7.84
CA SER A 220 4.83 5.29 7.73
C SER A 220 5.42 4.42 8.84
N THR A 221 4.67 3.40 9.25
CA THR A 221 5.12 2.40 10.24
C THR A 221 6.42 1.72 9.80
N GLN A 222 6.58 1.50 8.49
CA GLN A 222 7.78 0.92 7.91
C GLN A 222 8.98 1.85 8.07
N LEU A 223 8.85 3.12 7.71
CA LEU A 223 9.95 4.10 7.84
C LEU A 223 10.34 4.28 9.31
N ALA A 224 9.38 4.37 10.23
CA ALA A 224 9.65 4.45 11.67
C ALA A 224 10.43 3.23 12.18
N ARG A 225 10.11 2.01 11.71
CA ARG A 225 10.87 0.79 12.03
C ARG A 225 12.29 0.84 11.46
N MET A 226 12.45 1.27 10.22
CA MET A 226 13.77 1.39 9.59
C MET A 226 14.67 2.35 10.34
N LEU A 227 14.15 3.51 10.77
CA LEU A 227 14.91 4.49 11.56
C LEU A 227 15.31 3.92 12.93
N LYS A 228 14.40 3.24 13.63
CA LYS A 228 14.72 2.56 14.89
C LYS A 228 15.81 1.49 14.72
N GLN A 229 15.75 0.68 13.67
CA GLN A 229 16.79 -0.33 13.35
C GLN A 229 18.15 0.31 13.03
N ALA A 230 18.15 1.50 12.44
CA ALA A 230 19.37 2.28 12.20
C ALA A 230 19.89 3.03 13.44
N GLY A 231 19.25 2.85 14.61
CA GLY A 231 19.64 3.56 15.84
C GLY A 231 19.25 5.04 15.86
N GLN A 232 18.39 5.47 14.94
CA GLN A 232 17.88 6.84 14.89
C GLN A 232 16.58 6.97 15.70
N GLN A 233 16.36 8.16 16.28
CA GLN A 233 15.09 8.45 16.93
C GLN A 233 14.02 8.67 15.85
N ALA A 234 13.05 7.76 15.78
CA ALA A 234 11.82 8.01 15.04
C ALA A 234 10.87 8.84 15.92
N PRO A 235 10.12 9.80 15.36
CA PRO A 235 9.04 10.46 16.10
C PRO A 235 8.09 9.40 16.68
N GLU A 236 7.73 9.53 17.94
CA GLU A 236 6.69 8.70 18.56
C GLU A 236 5.33 9.11 17.99
N SER A 237 4.95 8.53 16.85
CA SER A 237 3.62 8.65 16.28
C SER A 237 2.87 7.36 16.56
N LYS A 238 1.76 7.46 17.30
CA LYS A 238 0.86 6.34 17.49
C LYS A 238 0.02 6.17 16.23
N PRO A 239 -0.20 4.93 15.77
CA PRO A 239 -1.10 4.68 14.66
C PRO A 239 -2.57 4.87 15.06
N VAL A 240 -3.42 5.01 14.07
CA VAL A 240 -4.88 4.90 14.20
C VAL A 240 -5.27 3.45 13.98
N LEU A 241 -6.07 2.89 14.90
CA LEU A 241 -6.67 1.57 14.71
C LEU A 241 -7.98 1.72 13.94
N GLU A 242 -8.04 1.16 12.75
CA GLU A 242 -9.29 1.01 12.01
C GLU A 242 -9.92 -0.36 12.27
N VAL A 243 -11.22 -0.38 12.58
CA VAL A 243 -11.95 -1.59 12.91
C VAL A 243 -13.11 -1.84 11.95
N ASN A 244 -13.36 -3.14 11.67
CA ASN A 244 -14.51 -3.61 10.91
C ASN A 244 -15.64 -4.01 11.88
N PRO A 245 -16.69 -3.20 12.03
CA PRO A 245 -17.78 -3.47 12.98
C PRO A 245 -18.57 -4.76 12.64
N GLU A 246 -18.53 -5.19 11.39
CA GLU A 246 -19.21 -6.40 10.94
C GLU A 246 -18.44 -7.70 11.22
N HIS A 247 -17.16 -7.61 11.55
CA HIS A 247 -16.34 -8.78 11.82
C HIS A 247 -16.75 -9.49 13.12
N PRO A 248 -16.87 -10.83 13.14
CA PRO A 248 -17.32 -11.58 14.34
C PRO A 248 -16.49 -11.31 15.60
N LEU A 249 -15.16 -11.15 15.46
CA LEU A 249 -14.29 -10.83 16.59
C LEU A 249 -14.58 -9.44 17.17
N VAL A 250 -14.90 -8.47 16.32
CA VAL A 250 -15.24 -7.10 16.75
C VAL A 250 -16.62 -7.07 17.40
N LYS A 251 -17.59 -7.81 16.89
CA LYS A 251 -18.91 -7.98 17.51
C LYS A 251 -18.86 -8.61 18.91
N LYS A 252 -17.87 -9.48 19.19
CA LYS A 252 -17.64 -10.05 20.53
C LYS A 252 -17.20 -9.03 21.59
N LEU A 253 -16.75 -7.84 21.22
CA LEU A 253 -16.40 -6.79 22.17
C LEU A 253 -17.61 -6.32 22.96
N GLU A 254 -18.80 -6.27 22.32
CA GLU A 254 -20.00 -5.78 22.97
C GLU A 254 -20.41 -6.71 24.11
N GLY A 255 -20.52 -6.15 25.31
CA GLY A 255 -20.90 -6.88 26.51
C GLY A 255 -19.85 -7.87 27.05
N SER A 256 -18.68 -7.98 26.44
CA SER A 256 -17.64 -8.90 26.90
C SER A 256 -17.02 -8.48 28.24
N VAL A 257 -16.90 -9.46 29.14
CA VAL A 257 -16.15 -9.28 30.40
C VAL A 257 -14.65 -9.18 30.16
N HIS A 258 -14.15 -9.63 29.01
CA HIS A 258 -12.76 -9.60 28.57
C HIS A 258 -12.48 -8.46 27.57
N PHE A 259 -13.26 -7.37 27.63
CA PHE A 259 -13.17 -6.27 26.68
C PHE A 259 -11.74 -5.75 26.47
N ASN A 260 -11.00 -5.48 27.56
CA ASN A 260 -9.65 -4.94 27.49
C ASN A 260 -8.66 -5.93 26.86
N ASP A 261 -8.79 -7.22 27.11
CA ASP A 261 -7.93 -8.23 26.51
C ASP A 261 -8.23 -8.36 25.01
N LEU A 262 -9.51 -8.38 24.61
CA LEU A 262 -9.92 -8.39 23.21
C LEU A 262 -9.46 -7.14 22.46
N ALA A 263 -9.58 -5.95 23.06
CA ALA A 263 -9.09 -4.70 22.47
C ALA A 263 -7.58 -4.74 22.20
N ASN A 264 -6.79 -5.20 23.19
CA ASN A 264 -5.35 -5.36 23.03
C ASN A 264 -4.99 -6.41 21.98
N ILE A 265 -5.72 -7.53 21.92
CA ILE A 265 -5.51 -8.57 20.90
C ILE A 265 -5.79 -8.02 19.53
N LEU A 266 -6.87 -7.26 19.31
CA LEU A 266 -7.17 -6.62 18.03
C LEU A 266 -6.03 -5.70 17.58
N PHE A 267 -5.51 -4.87 18.46
CA PHE A 267 -4.39 -3.99 18.15
C PHE A 267 -3.12 -4.78 17.81
N ASP A 268 -2.77 -5.75 18.65
CA ASP A 268 -1.56 -6.54 18.48
C ASP A 268 -1.64 -7.41 17.20
N GLN A 269 -2.81 -7.94 16.85
CA GLN A 269 -3.04 -8.65 15.58
C GLN A 269 -2.90 -7.74 14.36
N ALA A 270 -3.44 -6.52 14.41
CA ALA A 270 -3.28 -5.54 13.34
C ALA A 270 -1.80 -5.18 13.15
N LEU A 271 -1.05 -5.03 14.23
CA LEU A 271 0.40 -4.79 14.19
C LEU A 271 1.16 -5.96 13.57
N LEU A 272 0.82 -7.20 13.95
CA LEU A 272 1.42 -8.42 13.38
C LEU A 272 1.14 -8.54 11.88
N ALA A 273 -0.07 -8.19 11.44
CA ALA A 273 -0.46 -8.22 10.02
C ALA A 273 0.38 -7.25 9.16
N GLU A 274 0.91 -6.18 9.76
CA GLU A 274 1.83 -5.24 9.10
C GLU A 274 3.32 -5.64 9.24
N GLY A 275 3.60 -6.82 9.81
CA GLY A 275 4.96 -7.29 10.04
C GLY A 275 5.63 -6.64 11.25
N GLY A 276 4.88 -5.92 12.10
CA GLY A 276 5.35 -5.43 13.40
C GLY A 276 5.34 -6.51 14.45
N LEU A 277 5.91 -6.20 15.63
CA LEU A 277 5.87 -7.07 16.81
C LEU A 277 5.19 -6.32 17.95
N PRO A 278 4.32 -6.97 18.73
CA PRO A 278 3.82 -6.41 19.98
C PRO A 278 4.98 -6.04 20.93
N ASP A 279 4.81 -4.97 21.71
CA ASP A 279 5.82 -4.54 22.68
C ASP A 279 6.09 -5.64 23.75
N ASP A 280 5.05 -6.38 24.13
CA ASP A 280 5.15 -7.57 24.98
C ASP A 280 4.48 -8.78 24.29
N PRO A 281 5.23 -9.55 23.47
CA PRO A 281 4.70 -10.74 22.80
C PRO A 281 4.19 -11.81 23.79
N ALA A 282 4.80 -11.91 24.98
CA ALA A 282 4.38 -12.86 25.99
C ALA A 282 3.00 -12.48 26.58
N ALA A 283 2.74 -11.20 26.78
CA ALA A 283 1.42 -10.74 27.21
C ALA A 283 0.35 -11.01 26.14
N TYR A 284 0.67 -10.79 24.86
CA TYR A 284 -0.23 -11.14 23.74
C TYR A 284 -0.59 -12.63 23.80
N VAL A 285 0.40 -13.52 23.89
CA VAL A 285 0.15 -14.98 23.95
C VAL A 285 -0.69 -15.34 25.19
N ARG A 286 -0.41 -14.77 26.37
CA ARG A 286 -1.22 -15.02 27.58
C ARG A 286 -2.68 -14.60 27.41
N ARG A 287 -2.94 -13.40 26.81
CA ARG A 287 -4.31 -12.93 26.54
C ARG A 287 -5.07 -13.88 25.60
N VAL A 288 -4.41 -14.28 24.50
CA VAL A 288 -5.01 -15.22 23.54
C VAL A 288 -5.35 -16.54 24.22
N ASN A 289 -4.41 -17.12 24.98
CA ASN A 289 -4.64 -18.38 25.69
C ASN A 289 -5.77 -18.28 26.72
N ALA A 290 -5.88 -17.17 27.44
CA ALA A 290 -6.96 -16.97 28.42
C ALA A 290 -8.36 -16.90 27.79
N LEU A 291 -8.47 -16.55 26.51
CA LEU A 291 -9.75 -16.50 25.78
C LEU A 291 -10.10 -17.82 25.08
N LEU A 292 -9.13 -18.72 24.94
CA LEU A 292 -9.33 -20.03 24.29
C LEU A 292 -9.71 -21.14 25.28
N VAL A 293 -9.57 -20.89 26.57
CA VAL A 293 -9.88 -21.81 27.68
C VAL A 293 -11.12 -21.33 28.43
#